data_dcb74f67346068390354a9bb7fc799da
#
_entry.id   dcb74f67346068390354a9bb7fc799da
#
_cell.length_a   1.000
_cell.length_b   1.000
_cell.length_c   1.000
_cell.angle_alpha   90.00
_cell.angle_beta   90.00
_cell.angle_gamma   90.00
#
_symmetry.space_group_name_H-M   'P 1'
#
loop_
_entity.id
_entity.type
_entity.pdbx_description
1 polymer ?
#
loop_
_entity_poly.entity_id
_entity_poly.type
_entity_poly.pdbx_seq_one_letter_code
_entity_poly.pdbx_strand_id
1 'polypeptide(L)' 'MTMVLALDSSTAACSVAVWHDGVIVAHCFEVLDRSHAERLIPMVDDAIKSSGHKFEEIDLVAVTVGP' A
#
# COMPACT_ATOMS: atom_id res chain seq x y z
N MET A 1 16.10 -4.84 -10.29
CA MET A 1 14.79 -4.18 -10.29
C MET A 1 14.22 -4.19 -8.88
N THR A 2 13.71 -3.05 -8.46
CA THR A 2 13.26 -2.89 -7.08
C THR A 2 11.78 -2.64 -7.02
N MET A 3 11.08 -3.42 -6.23
CA MET A 3 9.65 -3.24 -6.00
C MET A 3 9.43 -2.90 -4.53
N VAL A 4 8.76 -1.79 -4.29
CA VAL A 4 8.52 -1.25 -2.94
C VAL A 4 7.01 -1.18 -2.70
N LEU A 5 6.57 -1.70 -1.57
CA LEU A 5 5.22 -1.51 -1.08
C LEU A 5 5.25 -0.43 0.00
N ALA A 6 4.58 0.67 -0.24
CA ALA A 6 4.53 1.78 0.70
C ALA A 6 3.15 1.86 1.35
N LEU A 7 3.11 1.88 2.66
CA LEU A 7 1.89 1.98 3.45
C LEU A 7 1.93 3.27 4.25
N ASP A 8 0.86 4.03 4.20
CA ASP A 8 0.73 5.26 4.97
C ASP A 8 -0.60 5.23 5.70
N SER A 9 -0.55 5.40 7.00
CA SER A 9 -1.74 5.34 7.85
C SER A 9 -1.77 6.53 8.79
N SER A 10 -2.91 7.20 8.84
CA SER A 10 -3.18 8.26 9.80
C SER A 10 -4.47 7.94 10.54
N THR A 11 -4.92 8.84 11.41
CA THR A 11 -6.13 8.62 12.19
C THR A 11 -7.40 8.59 11.33
N ALA A 12 -7.37 9.20 10.17
CA ALA A 12 -8.56 9.37 9.34
C ALA A 12 -8.48 8.71 7.99
N ALA A 13 -7.29 8.26 7.56
CA ALA A 13 -7.12 7.76 6.23
C ALA A 13 -5.94 6.80 6.14
N CYS A 14 -5.97 5.94 5.16
CA CYS A 14 -4.79 5.14 4.85
C CYS A 14 -4.61 5.04 3.33
N SER A 15 -3.37 4.83 2.92
CA SER A 15 -3.04 4.66 1.52
C SER A 15 -2.01 3.57 1.34
N VAL A 16 -2.03 2.96 0.17
CA VAL A 16 -1.10 1.91 -0.23
C VAL A 16 -0.61 2.25 -1.63
N ALA A 17 0.68 2.21 -1.82
CA ALA A 17 1.27 2.42 -3.13
C ALA A 17 2.28 1.32 -3.43
N VAL A 18 2.33 0.91 -4.68
CA VAL A 18 3.32 -0.05 -5.16
C VAL A 18 4.21 0.68 -6.16
N TRP A 19 5.51 0.64 -5.92
CA TRP A 19 6.52 1.25 -6.77
C TRP A 19 7.32 0.14 -7.43
N HIS A 20 7.61 0.31 -8.69
CA HIS A 20 8.48 -0.60 -9.42
C HIS A 20 9.48 0.24 -10.24
N ASP A 21 10.76 0.10 -9.90
CA ASP A 21 11.84 0.85 -10.56
C ASP A 21 11.62 2.36 -10.53
N GLY A 22 11.14 2.89 -9.39
CA GLY A 22 10.93 4.31 -9.21
C GLY A 22 9.64 4.86 -9.79
N VAL A 23 8.77 4.00 -10.29
CA VAL A 23 7.48 4.39 -10.87
C VAL A 23 6.34 3.80 -10.04
N ILE A 24 5.34 4.61 -9.73
CA ILE A 24 4.14 4.12 -9.04
C ILE A 24 3.33 3.31 -10.05
N VAL A 25 3.15 2.03 -9.78
CA VAL A 25 2.40 1.12 -10.65
C VAL A 25 1.01 0.80 -10.11
N ALA A 26 0.76 1.11 -8.84
CA ALA A 26 -0.57 0.99 -8.25
C ALA A 26 -0.67 1.91 -7.03
N HIS A 27 -1.87 2.39 -6.76
CA HIS A 27 -2.12 3.27 -5.62
C HIS A 27 -3.57 3.12 -5.19
N CYS A 28 -3.79 2.95 -3.88
CA CYS A 28 -5.10 2.93 -3.26
C CYS A 28 -5.13 3.90 -2.10
N PHE A 29 -6.24 4.63 -1.97
CA PHE A 29 -6.44 5.57 -0.89
C PHE A 29 -7.86 5.42 -0.37
N GLU A 30 -8.02 5.37 0.96
CA GLU A 30 -9.33 5.35 1.58
C GLU A 30 -9.36 6.25 2.81
N VAL A 31 -10.46 6.95 2.95
CA VAL A 31 -10.77 7.70 4.17
C VAL A 31 -11.56 6.75 5.07
N LEU A 32 -11.04 6.50 6.25
CA LEU A 32 -11.62 5.54 7.18
C LEU A 32 -11.95 6.24 8.48
N ASP A 33 -13.06 5.88 9.08
CA ASP A 33 -13.41 6.44 10.37
C ASP A 33 -13.08 5.54 11.55
N ARG A 34 -12.90 4.23 11.37
CA ARG A 34 -12.63 3.35 12.52
C ARG A 34 -11.68 2.19 12.30
N SER A 35 -11.72 1.49 11.23
CA SER A 35 -11.15 0.14 11.17
C SER A 35 -9.98 0.04 10.21
N HIS A 36 -8.92 0.82 10.46
CA HIS A 36 -7.75 0.84 9.59
C HIS A 36 -7.16 -0.55 9.38
N ALA A 37 -7.01 -1.32 10.47
CA ALA A 37 -6.39 -2.63 10.38
C ALA A 37 -7.22 -3.60 9.54
N GLU A 38 -8.54 -3.48 9.61
CA GLU A 38 -9.42 -4.35 8.84
C GLU A 38 -9.40 -4.04 7.35
N ARG A 39 -9.15 -2.77 7.00
CA ARG A 39 -9.16 -2.34 5.60
C ARG A 39 -7.79 -2.42 4.95
N LEU A 40 -6.74 -2.32 5.74
CA LEU A 40 -5.39 -2.20 5.21
C LEU A 40 -4.97 -3.45 4.43
N ILE A 41 -5.23 -4.63 4.94
CA ILE A 41 -4.86 -5.87 4.28
C ILE A 41 -5.57 -6.04 2.94
N PRO A 42 -6.90 -5.83 2.84
CA PRO A 42 -7.56 -5.84 1.53
C PRO A 42 -7.01 -4.79 0.56
N MET A 43 -6.66 -3.60 1.06
CA MET A 43 -6.08 -2.56 0.21
C MET A 43 -4.72 -2.97 -0.35
N VAL A 44 -3.89 -3.60 0.48
CA VAL A 44 -2.59 -4.11 0.03
C VAL A 44 -2.80 -5.15 -1.07
N ASP A 45 -3.70 -6.09 -0.86
CA ASP A 45 -3.99 -7.13 -1.84
C ASP A 45 -4.47 -6.53 -3.16
N ASP A 46 -5.40 -5.57 -3.08
CA ASP A 46 -5.93 -4.91 -4.27
C ASP A 46 -4.84 -4.13 -5.02
N ALA A 47 -3.98 -3.43 -4.29
CA ALA A 47 -2.91 -2.67 -4.90
C ALA A 47 -1.92 -3.58 -5.63
N ILE A 48 -1.58 -4.71 -5.01
CA ILE A 48 -0.66 -5.66 -5.62
C ILE A 48 -1.27 -6.28 -6.88
N LYS A 49 -2.53 -6.66 -6.82
CA LYS A 49 -3.24 -7.19 -7.99
C LYS A 49 -3.31 -6.17 -9.12
N SER A 50 -3.61 -4.91 -8.78
CA SER A 50 -3.67 -3.83 -9.77
C SER A 50 -2.32 -3.55 -10.40
N SER A 51 -1.23 -3.77 -9.67
CA SER A 51 0.11 -3.54 -10.20
C SER A 51 0.53 -4.57 -11.26
N GLY A 52 -0.13 -5.70 -11.31
CA GLY A 52 0.26 -6.80 -12.20
C GLY A 52 1.41 -7.63 -11.67
N HIS A 53 1.82 -7.39 -10.44
CA HIS A 53 2.91 -8.11 -9.79
C HIS A 53 2.39 -9.00 -8.68
N LYS A 54 3.27 -9.81 -8.11
CA LYS A 54 2.93 -10.71 -7.02
C LYS A 54 3.54 -10.20 -5.72
N PHE A 55 2.92 -10.55 -4.61
CA PHE A 55 3.43 -10.18 -3.29
C PHE A 55 4.89 -10.60 -3.09
N GLU A 56 5.26 -11.76 -3.63
CA GLU A 56 6.61 -12.29 -3.50
C GLU A 56 7.67 -11.45 -4.21
N GLU A 57 7.26 -10.58 -5.13
CA GLU A 57 8.18 -9.70 -5.85
C GLU A 57 8.57 -8.47 -5.05
N ILE A 58 7.92 -8.23 -3.91
CA ILE A 58 8.21 -7.04 -3.10
C ILE A 58 9.57 -7.19 -2.43
N ASP A 59 10.43 -6.22 -2.64
CA ASP A 59 11.77 -6.18 -2.07
C ASP A 59 11.83 -5.41 -0.76
N LEU A 60 10.96 -4.43 -0.60
CA LEU A 60 10.99 -3.54 0.55
C LEU A 60 9.57 -3.09 0.90
N VAL A 61 9.26 -3.09 2.18
CA VAL A 61 8.01 -2.53 2.69
C VAL A 61 8.35 -1.29 3.51
N ALA A 62 7.78 -0.16 3.12
CA ALA A 62 7.94 1.11 3.83
C ALA A 62 6.61 1.45 4.50
N VAL A 63 6.65 1.76 5.79
CA VAL A 63 5.45 2.06 6.56
C VAL A 63 5.62 3.40 7.25
N THR A 64 4.64 4.28 7.07
CA THR A 64 4.55 5.53 7.82
C THR A 64 3.28 5.52 8.64
N VAL A 65 3.39 5.95 9.88
CA VAL A 65 2.25 6.01 10.80
C VAL A 65 2.16 7.43 11.33
N GLY A 66 1.06 8.09 11.02
CA GLY A 66 0.82 9.44 11.48
C GLY A 66 -0.05 9.49 12.74
N PRO A 67 -0.08 10.62 13.39
CA PRO A 67 -0.98 10.81 14.55
C PRO A 67 -2.43 10.86 14.12
#